data_acbc95e76bd0c1f5e72d9bde0a1a3cfc
#
_entry.id   acbc95e76bd0c1f5e72d9bde0a1a3cfc
#
_cell.length_a   1.000
_cell.length_b   1.000
_cell.length_c   1.000
_cell.angle_alpha   90.00
_cell.angle_beta   90.00
_cell.angle_gamma   90.00
#
_symmetry.space_group_name_H-M   'P 1'
#
loop_
_entity.id
_entity.type
_entity.pdbx_description
1 polymer ?
#
loop_
_entity_poly.entity_id
_entity_poly.type
_entity_poly.pdbx_seq_one_letter_code
_entity_poly.pdbx_strand_id
1 'polypeptide(L)'
;VEETVVVENEEITIKEFVVTGVPFSFTPNSMVVNKGDTVKVTFKNGGGTHDFKIDEFNVATPIINAGEEQSVTFVADKSGTFEYYCSVGNHRALGMVGTFTVR
;
A
#
# COMPACT_ATOMS: atom_id res chain seq x y z
N VAL A 1 5.20 4.39 -10.15
CA VAL A 1 6.58 4.55 -10.60
C VAL A 1 7.35 3.26 -10.41
N GLU A 2 8.15 2.90 -11.38
CA GLU A 2 9.03 1.74 -11.32
C GLU A 2 10.48 2.21 -11.27
N GLU A 3 11.27 1.56 -10.43
CA GLU A 3 12.67 1.84 -10.27
C GLU A 3 13.46 0.54 -10.23
N THR A 4 14.59 0.48 -10.95
CA THR A 4 15.48 -0.68 -10.94
C THR A 4 16.76 -0.30 -10.24
N VAL A 5 17.14 -1.08 -9.25
CA VAL A 5 18.35 -0.87 -8.45
C VAL A 5 19.24 -2.11 -8.58
N VAL A 6 20.55 -1.88 -8.76
CA VAL A 6 21.52 -2.98 -8.79
C VAL A 6 22.25 -3.01 -7.46
N VAL A 7 22.17 -4.16 -6.78
CA VAL A 7 22.83 -4.41 -5.50
C VAL A 7 23.62 -5.71 -5.62
N GLU A 8 24.93 -5.63 -5.41
CA GLU A 8 25.83 -6.81 -5.47
C GLU A 8 25.64 -7.65 -6.75
N ASN A 9 25.53 -6.97 -7.90
CA ASN A 9 25.30 -7.58 -9.22
C ASN A 9 23.89 -8.19 -9.40
N GLU A 10 22.96 -7.91 -8.52
CA GLU A 10 21.56 -8.29 -8.67
C GLU A 10 20.69 -7.07 -8.97
N GLU A 11 19.74 -7.25 -9.87
CA GLU A 11 18.71 -6.23 -10.13
C GLU A 11 17.53 -6.41 -9.19
N ILE A 12 17.12 -5.31 -8.58
CA ILE A 12 15.92 -5.24 -7.73
C ILE A 12 14.97 -4.25 -8.39
N THR A 13 13.78 -4.71 -8.74
CA THR A 13 12.72 -3.84 -9.27
C THR A 13 11.90 -3.29 -8.12
N ILE A 14 11.85 -1.97 -8.02
CA ILE A 14 11.06 -1.27 -7.01
C ILE A 14 9.85 -0.64 -7.69
N LYS A 15 8.66 -1.02 -7.25
CA LYS A 15 7.39 -0.42 -7.69
C LYS A 15 6.94 0.57 -6.62
N GLU A 16 6.82 1.83 -7.00
CA GLU A 16 6.39 2.88 -6.09
C GLU A 16 4.97 3.33 -6.39
N PHE A 17 4.17 3.45 -5.33
CA PHE A 17 2.80 3.92 -5.42
C PHE A 17 2.57 5.02 -4.39
N VAL A 18 1.77 6.00 -4.76
CA VAL A 18 1.23 6.99 -3.84
C VAL A 18 -0.26 6.71 -3.71
N VAL A 19 -0.70 6.39 -2.51
CA VAL A 19 -2.10 6.11 -2.21
C VAL A 19 -2.63 7.21 -1.31
N THR A 20 -3.69 7.88 -1.74
CA THR A 20 -4.35 8.90 -0.94
C THR A 20 -5.60 8.33 -0.30
N GLY A 21 -5.75 8.52 1.01
CA GLY A 21 -6.93 8.14 1.76
C GLY A 21 -7.76 9.35 2.14
N VAL A 22 -9.06 9.27 1.90
CA VAL A 22 -10.07 10.22 2.38
C VAL A 22 -11.21 9.41 2.97
N PRO A 23 -12.16 10.01 3.69
CA PRO A 23 -13.19 9.20 4.30
C PRO A 23 -13.81 8.22 3.32
N PHE A 24 -13.58 6.97 3.67
CA PHE A 24 -14.08 5.71 3.15
C PHE A 24 -13.60 5.34 1.76
N SER A 25 -12.49 5.94 1.27
CA SER A 25 -11.91 5.53 -0.01
C SER A 25 -10.40 5.70 -0.07
N PHE A 26 -9.77 4.88 -0.91
CA PHE A 26 -8.38 5.04 -1.35
C PHE A 26 -8.32 5.39 -2.82
N THR A 27 -7.36 6.21 -3.20
CA THR A 27 -7.06 6.51 -4.61
C THR A 27 -5.55 6.33 -4.83
N PRO A 28 -5.09 5.41 -5.68
CA PRO A 28 -5.88 4.41 -6.40
C PRO A 28 -6.49 3.35 -5.47
N ASN A 29 -7.52 2.66 -5.92
CA ASN A 29 -8.14 1.56 -5.20
C ASN A 29 -7.73 0.18 -5.72
N SER A 30 -6.72 0.13 -6.57
CA SER A 30 -6.10 -1.11 -7.04
C SER A 30 -4.65 -0.87 -7.39
N MET A 31 -3.83 -1.88 -7.12
CA MET A 31 -2.41 -1.91 -7.49
C MET A 31 -2.07 -3.29 -8.02
N VAL A 32 -1.18 -3.35 -9.01
CA VAL A 32 -0.71 -4.61 -9.60
C VAL A 32 0.83 -4.58 -9.63
N VAL A 33 1.44 -5.64 -9.12
CA VAL A 33 2.88 -5.85 -9.17
C VAL A 33 3.18 -7.29 -9.57
N ASN A 34 4.45 -7.61 -9.77
CA ASN A 34 4.90 -8.97 -10.03
C ASN A 34 5.51 -9.58 -8.78
N LYS A 35 5.35 -10.89 -8.63
CA LYS A 35 5.99 -11.63 -7.53
C LYS A 35 7.49 -11.37 -7.55
N GLY A 36 8.04 -11.04 -6.38
CA GLY A 36 9.45 -10.71 -6.19
C GLY A 36 9.75 -9.23 -6.25
N ASP A 37 8.80 -8.40 -6.69
CA ASP A 37 8.99 -6.95 -6.67
C ASP A 37 9.10 -6.43 -5.24
N THR A 38 9.97 -5.45 -5.06
CA THR A 38 9.95 -4.62 -3.86
C THR A 38 8.94 -3.50 -4.07
N VAL A 39 8.02 -3.36 -3.15
CA VAL A 39 6.90 -2.41 -3.25
C VAL A 39 7.07 -1.33 -2.20
N LYS A 40 7.04 -0.08 -2.63
CA LYS A 40 7.00 1.07 -1.73
C LYS A 40 5.67 1.79 -1.90
N VAL A 41 4.92 1.90 -0.82
CA VAL A 41 3.67 2.66 -0.79
C VAL A 41 3.85 3.86 0.10
N THR A 42 3.62 5.05 -0.45
CA THR A 42 3.50 6.27 0.33
C THR A 42 2.02 6.55 0.50
N PHE A 43 1.53 6.39 1.74
CA PHE A 43 0.15 6.65 2.09
C PHE A 43 0.02 8.08 2.57
N LYS A 44 -0.79 8.87 1.85
CA LYS A 44 -1.10 10.27 2.16
C LYS A 44 -2.52 10.36 2.69
N ASN A 45 -2.70 10.99 3.84
CA ASN A 45 -4.03 11.22 4.38
C ASN A 45 -4.55 12.58 3.92
N GLY A 46 -5.54 12.56 3.03
CA GLY A 46 -6.17 13.75 2.47
C GLY A 46 -7.35 14.27 3.27
N GLY A 47 -7.76 13.58 4.32
CA GLY A 47 -8.86 14.01 5.19
C GLY A 47 -9.31 12.90 6.12
N GLY A 48 -9.63 13.26 7.36
CA GLY A 48 -10.01 12.30 8.39
C GLY A 48 -8.83 11.66 9.09
N THR A 49 -9.06 10.57 9.79
CA THR A 49 -8.05 9.79 10.51
C THR A 49 -8.01 8.38 9.92
N HIS A 50 -6.88 7.95 9.41
CA HIS A 50 -6.77 6.71 8.65
C HIS A 50 -5.43 6.02 8.86
N ASP A 51 -5.39 4.72 8.49
CA ASP A 51 -4.17 3.96 8.30
C ASP A 51 -4.24 3.15 7.00
N PHE A 52 -3.17 2.43 6.68
CA PHE A 52 -3.07 1.58 5.49
C PHE A 52 -2.47 0.25 5.91
N LYS A 53 -3.19 -0.83 5.64
CA LYS A 53 -2.77 -2.20 6.00
C LYS A 53 -2.93 -3.18 4.87
N ILE A 54 -1.98 -4.11 4.76
CA ILE A 54 -2.10 -5.33 3.94
C ILE A 54 -1.69 -6.50 4.84
N ASP A 55 -2.63 -7.24 5.36
CA ASP A 55 -2.37 -8.26 6.39
C ASP A 55 -1.42 -9.36 5.92
N GLU A 56 -1.60 -9.85 4.69
CA GLU A 56 -0.83 -10.97 4.16
C GLU A 56 0.66 -10.67 3.99
N PHE A 57 1.04 -9.40 3.99
CA PHE A 57 2.43 -8.97 3.86
C PHE A 57 2.95 -8.29 5.13
N ASN A 58 2.20 -8.35 6.22
CA ASN A 58 2.53 -7.68 7.49
C ASN A 58 2.78 -6.17 7.32
N VAL A 59 2.05 -5.54 6.42
CA VAL A 59 2.15 -4.11 6.15
C VAL A 59 1.14 -3.37 7.01
N ALA A 60 1.63 -2.38 7.74
CA ALA A 60 0.78 -1.50 8.54
C ALA A 60 1.48 -0.16 8.72
N THR A 61 0.77 0.92 8.40
CA THR A 61 1.19 2.26 8.83
C THR A 61 0.64 2.54 10.22
N PRO A 62 1.23 3.51 10.95
CA PRO A 62 0.52 4.07 12.10
C PRO A 62 -0.77 4.76 11.63
N ILE A 63 -1.68 5.00 12.56
CA ILE A 63 -2.84 5.85 12.31
C ILE A 63 -2.36 7.29 12.21
N ILE A 64 -2.74 7.98 11.14
CA ILE A 64 -2.29 9.35 10.89
C ILE A 64 -3.48 10.29 10.67
N ASN A 65 -3.23 11.57 10.88
CA ASN A 65 -4.22 12.64 10.71
C ASN A 65 -4.13 13.27 9.32
N ALA A 66 -5.13 14.07 8.97
CA ALA A 66 -5.17 14.79 7.71
C ALA A 66 -3.88 15.60 7.50
N GLY A 67 -3.34 15.53 6.30
CA GLY A 67 -2.11 16.22 5.91
C GLY A 67 -0.82 15.47 6.22
N GLU A 68 -0.89 14.35 6.96
CA GLU A 68 0.27 13.51 7.26
C GLU A 68 0.45 12.43 6.22
N GLU A 69 1.66 11.89 6.13
CA GLU A 69 1.95 10.75 5.25
C GLU A 69 2.92 9.77 5.91
N GLN A 70 2.83 8.52 5.51
CA GLN A 70 3.71 7.44 5.95
C GLN A 70 4.05 6.54 4.77
N SER A 71 5.28 6.04 4.74
CA SER A 71 5.71 5.09 3.72
C SER A 71 5.96 3.73 4.32
N VAL A 72 5.64 2.69 3.55
CA VAL A 72 5.96 1.30 3.87
C VAL A 72 6.67 0.67 2.67
N THR A 73 7.60 -0.23 2.94
CA THR A 73 8.33 -0.96 1.91
C THR A 73 8.30 -2.44 2.26
N PHE A 74 7.98 -3.28 1.29
CA PHE A 74 7.89 -4.72 1.48
C PHE A 74 8.15 -5.46 0.16
N VAL A 75 8.38 -6.77 0.26
CA VAL A 75 8.55 -7.63 -0.91
C VAL A 75 7.25 -8.36 -1.18
N ALA A 76 6.79 -8.32 -2.44
CA ALA A 76 5.60 -9.04 -2.88
C ALA A 76 5.97 -10.51 -3.15
N ASP A 77 6.13 -11.30 -2.09
CA ASP A 77 6.66 -12.66 -2.14
C ASP A 77 5.60 -13.75 -2.31
N LYS A 78 4.34 -13.37 -2.49
CA LYS A 78 3.21 -14.28 -2.70
C LYS A 78 2.36 -13.79 -3.85
N SER A 79 2.06 -14.69 -4.80
CA SER A 79 1.11 -14.39 -5.88
C SER A 79 -0.34 -14.47 -5.36
N GLY A 80 -1.20 -13.69 -5.92
CA GLY A 80 -2.62 -13.70 -5.57
C GLY A 80 -3.24 -12.31 -5.57
N THR A 81 -4.48 -12.26 -5.12
CA THR A 81 -5.22 -11.01 -4.97
C THR A 81 -5.50 -10.80 -3.49
N PHE A 82 -5.07 -9.65 -2.98
CA PHE A 82 -5.15 -9.31 -1.57
C PHE A 82 -5.85 -7.98 -1.39
N GLU A 83 -6.30 -7.72 -0.17
CA GLU A 83 -6.95 -6.45 0.16
C GLU A 83 -6.01 -5.55 0.93
N TYR A 84 -5.98 -4.26 0.59
CA TYR A 84 -5.50 -3.25 1.51
C TYR A 84 -6.68 -2.47 2.07
N TYR A 85 -6.57 -2.02 3.33
CA TYR A 85 -7.70 -1.43 4.02
C TYR A 85 -7.27 -0.47 5.11
N CYS A 86 -8.22 0.34 5.55
CA CYS A 86 -8.09 1.19 6.73
C CYS A 86 -8.73 0.47 7.93
N SER A 87 -7.98 0.33 9.04
CA SER A 87 -8.45 -0.37 10.23
C SER A 87 -9.14 0.52 11.25
N VAL A 88 -9.23 1.83 10.99
CA VAL A 88 -9.82 2.78 11.94
C VAL A 88 -11.34 2.59 12.00
N GLY A 89 -11.86 2.36 13.21
CA GLY A 89 -13.30 2.22 13.43
C GLY A 89 -13.95 1.23 12.47
N ASN A 90 -15.01 1.66 11.78
CA ASN A 90 -15.73 0.87 10.79
C ASN A 90 -15.42 1.30 9.34
N HIS A 91 -14.31 1.99 9.11
CA HIS A 91 -13.97 2.52 7.78
C HIS A 91 -13.89 1.43 6.72
N ARG A 92 -13.31 0.26 7.05
CA ARG A 92 -13.26 -0.89 6.14
C ARG A 92 -14.65 -1.34 5.70
N ALA A 93 -15.58 -1.46 6.64
CA ALA A 93 -16.95 -1.84 6.36
C ALA A 93 -17.69 -0.79 5.52
N LEU A 94 -17.28 0.46 5.61
CA LEU A 94 -17.86 1.57 4.85
C LEU A 94 -17.24 1.72 3.45
N GLY A 95 -16.32 0.83 3.06
CA GLY A 95 -15.77 0.79 1.72
C GLY A 95 -14.33 1.26 1.57
N MET A 96 -13.62 1.55 2.67
CA MET A 96 -12.23 1.99 2.62
C MET A 96 -11.29 0.82 2.44
N VAL A 97 -11.30 0.28 1.22
CA VAL A 97 -10.56 -0.91 0.79
C VAL A 97 -10.01 -0.72 -0.62
N GLY A 98 -9.00 -1.49 -0.95
CA GLY A 98 -8.47 -1.58 -2.30
C GLY A 98 -7.96 -2.98 -2.58
N THR A 99 -7.59 -3.23 -3.83
CA THR A 99 -7.13 -4.54 -4.30
C THR A 99 -5.64 -4.47 -4.63
N PHE A 100 -4.87 -5.36 -4.06
CA PHE A 100 -3.45 -5.53 -4.34
C PHE A 100 -3.24 -6.87 -5.02
N THR A 101 -2.88 -6.85 -6.30
CA THR A 101 -2.68 -8.06 -7.10
C THR A 101 -1.20 -8.29 -7.35
N VAL A 102 -0.74 -9.49 -7.05
CA VAL A 102 0.63 -9.96 -7.31
C VAL A 102 0.57 -11.07 -8.35
N ARG A 103 1.18 -10.84 -9.47
CA ARG A 103 1.20 -11.78 -10.60
C ARG A 103 2.36 -12.73 -10.58
#